data_0d6a2191c9554fb29356c336b17d5818
#
_entry.id   0d6a2191c9554fb29356c336b17d5818
#
_cell.length_a   1.000
_cell.length_b   1.000
_cell.length_c   1.000
_cell.angle_alpha   90.00
_cell.angle_beta   90.00
_cell.angle_gamma   90.00
#
_symmetry.space_group_name_H-M   'P 1'
#
loop_
_entity.id
_entity.type
_entity.pdbx_description
1 polymer ?
#
loop_
_entity_poly.entity_id
_entity_poly.type
_entity_poly.pdbx_seq_one_letter_code
_entity_poly.pdbx_strand_id
1 'polypeptide(L)'
;MNIEMISNLLEAAMILCFGLSWPISIRKSWISRTAKGKSLFFEFFIWIGYIFGIARKIMLWSAGHGEGWLFYLSWFFYVLNICEITIDMLLYFRNTKLDKIRDEQN
;
A
#
# COMPACT_ATOMS: atom_id res chain seq x y z
N MET A 1 -26.49 6.21 12.78
CA MET A 1 -25.29 5.54 12.27
C MET A 1 -24.94 4.37 13.15
N ASN A 2 -24.82 3.18 12.60
CA ASN A 2 -24.48 2.02 13.39
C ASN A 2 -22.95 1.81 13.46
N ILE A 3 -22.53 0.91 14.33
CA ILE A 3 -21.10 0.64 14.54
C ILE A 3 -20.43 0.13 13.26
N GLU A 4 -21.13 -0.69 12.51
CA GLU A 4 -20.61 -1.24 11.26
C GLU A 4 -20.30 -0.13 10.24
N MET A 5 -21.20 0.83 10.12
CA MET A 5 -21.01 1.97 9.22
C MET A 5 -19.84 2.86 9.66
N ILE A 6 -19.74 3.11 10.96
CA ILE A 6 -18.64 3.90 11.52
C ILE A 6 -17.33 3.17 11.31
N SER A 7 -17.29 1.85 11.53
CA SER A 7 -16.10 1.03 11.34
C SER A 7 -15.63 1.07 9.88
N ASN A 8 -16.56 0.95 8.94
CA ASN A 8 -16.22 1.01 7.51
C ASN A 8 -15.71 2.40 7.11
N LEU A 9 -16.28 3.45 7.69
CA LEU A 9 -15.85 4.82 7.43
C LEU A 9 -14.43 5.06 7.94
N LEU A 10 -14.14 4.60 9.15
CA LEU A 10 -12.80 4.72 9.74
C LEU A 10 -11.76 3.94 8.93
N GLU A 11 -12.12 2.74 8.49
CA GLU A 11 -11.26 1.93 7.65
C GLU A 11 -10.96 2.64 6.32
N ALA A 12 -11.98 3.20 5.68
CA ALA A 12 -11.81 3.92 4.43
C ALA A 12 -10.91 5.15 4.62
N ALA A 13 -11.08 5.87 5.73
CA ALA A 13 -10.25 7.03 6.04
C ALA A 13 -8.78 6.63 6.23
N MET A 14 -8.54 5.53 6.94
CA MET A 14 -7.19 5.02 7.16
C MET A 14 -6.52 4.66 5.84
N ILE A 15 -7.22 3.93 4.99
CA ILE A 15 -6.69 3.48 3.71
C ILE A 15 -6.45 4.67 2.78
N LEU A 16 -7.32 5.68 2.84
CA LEU A 16 -7.14 6.91 2.09
C LEU A 16 -5.86 7.64 2.48
N CYS A 17 -5.60 7.73 3.80
CA CYS A 17 -4.37 8.36 4.29
C CYS A 17 -3.13 7.63 3.77
N PHE A 18 -3.12 6.31 3.83
CA PHE A 18 -2.02 5.52 3.28
C PHE A 18 -1.92 5.70 1.76
N GLY A 19 -3.07 5.72 1.07
CA GLY A 19 -3.11 5.89 -0.37
C GLY A 19 -2.54 7.23 -0.84
N LEU A 20 -2.69 8.28 -0.03
CA LEU A 20 -2.10 9.59 -0.33
C LEU A 20 -0.61 9.63 -0.02
N SER A 21 -0.17 8.81 0.95
CA SER A 21 1.24 8.76 1.34
C SER A 21 2.10 8.03 0.32
N TRP A 22 1.60 6.97 -0.29
CA TRP A 22 2.38 6.16 -1.22
C TRP A 22 2.79 6.89 -2.50
N PRO A 23 1.93 7.69 -3.16
CA PRO A 23 2.36 8.45 -4.33
C PRO A 23 3.52 9.40 -4.02
N ILE A 24 3.51 10.00 -2.83
CA ILE A 24 4.61 10.87 -2.39
C ILE A 24 5.89 10.06 -2.25
N SER A 25 5.81 8.87 -1.64
CA SER A 25 6.95 7.98 -1.48
C SER A 25 7.49 7.50 -2.83
N ILE A 26 6.60 7.12 -3.74
CA ILE A 26 6.95 6.66 -5.08
C ILE A 26 7.68 7.76 -5.85
N ARG A 27 7.14 8.97 -5.82
CA ARG A 27 7.76 10.13 -6.47
C ARG A 27 9.15 10.38 -5.92
N LYS A 28 9.29 10.35 -4.60
CA LYS A 28 10.57 10.55 -3.94
C LYS A 28 11.59 9.49 -4.37
N SER A 29 11.19 8.24 -4.41
CA SER A 29 12.04 7.14 -4.85
C SER A 29 12.44 7.28 -6.31
N TRP A 30 11.51 7.71 -7.15
CA TRP A 30 11.76 7.90 -8.58
C TRP A 30 12.79 9.00 -8.84
N ILE A 31 12.60 10.13 -8.17
CA ILE A 31 13.44 11.32 -8.37
C ILE A 31 14.81 11.16 -7.74
N SER A 32 14.87 10.63 -6.51
CA SER A 32 16.12 10.51 -5.76
C SER A 32 17.09 9.47 -6.36
N ARG A 33 16.56 8.46 -7.01
CA ARG A 33 17.32 7.38 -7.65
C ARG A 33 18.26 6.67 -6.67
N THR A 34 17.86 6.61 -5.41
CA THR A 34 18.60 5.92 -4.37
C THR A 34 17.64 5.19 -3.44
N ALA A 35 18.06 4.03 -2.95
CA ALA A 35 17.33 3.25 -1.96
C ALA A 35 17.71 3.63 -0.53
N LYS A 36 18.64 4.54 -0.35
CA LYS A 36 19.09 4.99 0.97
C LYS A 36 17.92 5.66 1.69
N GLY A 37 17.72 5.28 2.94
CA GLY A 37 16.61 5.79 3.74
C GLY A 37 15.30 5.03 3.56
N LYS A 38 15.27 4.02 2.71
CA LYS A 38 14.11 3.15 2.51
C LYS A 38 14.35 1.80 3.18
N SER A 39 13.28 1.18 3.67
CA SER A 39 13.34 -0.15 4.27
C SER A 39 12.44 -1.10 3.49
N LEU A 40 13.05 -1.99 2.73
CA LEU A 40 12.31 -3.02 1.99
C LEU A 40 11.58 -3.94 2.97
N PHE A 41 12.20 -4.24 4.10
CA PHE A 41 11.61 -5.09 5.12
C PHE A 41 10.32 -4.49 5.65
N PHE A 42 10.31 -3.17 5.93
CA PHE A 42 9.14 -2.46 6.38
C PHE A 42 8.03 -2.47 5.32
N GLU A 43 8.38 -2.19 4.08
CA GLU A 43 7.42 -2.19 2.97
C GLU A 43 6.84 -3.59 2.74
N PHE A 44 7.67 -4.62 2.86
CA PHE A 44 7.24 -6.01 2.70
C PHE A 44 6.21 -6.39 3.75
N PHE A 45 6.40 -5.97 5.00
CA PHE A 45 5.43 -6.23 6.07
C PHE A 45 4.10 -5.53 5.81
N ILE A 46 4.14 -4.29 5.33
CA ILE A 46 2.91 -3.56 4.98
C ILE A 46 2.21 -4.26 3.82
N TRP A 47 2.95 -4.69 2.83
CA TRP A 47 2.41 -5.42 1.68
C TRP A 47 1.69 -6.69 2.11
N ILE A 48 2.30 -7.48 2.99
CA ILE A 48 1.69 -8.69 3.55
C ILE A 48 0.43 -8.31 4.35
N GLY A 49 0.48 -7.23 5.10
CA GLY A 49 -0.69 -6.73 5.84
C GLY A 49 -1.87 -6.44 4.93
N TYR A 50 -1.63 -5.85 3.77
CA TYR A 50 -2.69 -5.60 2.80
C TYR A 50 -3.24 -6.89 2.19
N ILE A 51 -2.39 -7.91 2.00
CA ILE A 51 -2.84 -9.22 1.54
C ILE A 51 -3.82 -9.83 2.56
N PHE A 52 -3.50 -9.76 3.85
CA PHE A 52 -4.39 -10.22 4.91
C PHE A 52 -5.70 -9.41 4.92
N GLY A 53 -5.60 -8.10 4.72
CA GLY A 53 -6.78 -7.24 4.65
C GLY A 53 -7.70 -7.59 3.49
N ILE A 54 -7.13 -7.89 2.34
CA ILE A 54 -7.88 -8.32 1.16
C ILE A 54 -8.54 -9.68 1.42
N ALA A 55 -7.82 -10.60 2.05
CA ALA A 55 -8.36 -11.90 2.41
C ALA A 55 -9.57 -11.76 3.35
N ARG A 56 -9.48 -10.88 4.34
CA ARG A 56 -10.59 -10.57 5.24
C ARG A 56 -11.80 -10.05 4.47
N LYS A 57 -11.58 -9.16 3.50
CA LYS A 57 -12.63 -8.62 2.67
C LYS A 57 -13.32 -9.70 1.82
N ILE A 58 -12.54 -10.61 1.26
CA ILE A 58 -13.07 -11.72 0.49
C ILE A 58 -13.95 -12.62 1.36
N MET A 59 -13.49 -12.91 2.57
CA MET A 59 -14.25 -13.72 3.53
C MET A 59 -15.58 -13.06 3.87
N LEU A 60 -15.59 -11.76 4.16
CA LEU A 60 -16.78 -11.01 4.50
C LEU A 60 -17.76 -10.98 3.33
N TRP A 61 -17.26 -10.78 2.13
CA TRP A 61 -18.08 -10.76 0.92
C TRP A 61 -18.69 -12.13 0.66
N SER A 62 -17.94 -13.21 0.80
CA SER A 62 -18.43 -14.58 0.64
C SER A 62 -19.50 -14.93 1.67
N ALA A 63 -19.38 -14.38 2.87
CA ALA A 63 -20.34 -14.61 3.96
C ALA A 63 -21.58 -13.74 3.86
N GLY A 64 -21.69 -12.89 2.82
CA GLY A 64 -22.83 -12.02 2.63
C GLY A 64 -22.82 -10.76 3.45
N HIS A 65 -21.71 -10.44 4.11
CA HIS A 65 -21.56 -9.23 4.93
C HIS A 65 -20.96 -8.05 4.16
N GLY A 66 -20.63 -8.26 2.90
CA GLY A 66 -19.96 -7.24 2.09
C GLY A 66 -20.93 -6.43 1.25
N GLU A 67 -21.83 -5.67 1.89
CA GLU A 67 -22.78 -4.83 1.18
C GLU A 67 -22.51 -3.35 1.48
N GLY A 68 -22.91 -2.50 0.51
CA GLY A 68 -22.83 -1.07 0.68
C GLY A 68 -21.64 -0.46 -0.05
N TRP A 69 -21.79 0.84 -0.36
CA TRP A 69 -20.81 1.56 -1.13
C TRP A 69 -19.47 1.75 -0.38
N LEU A 70 -19.52 1.83 0.96
CA LEU A 70 -18.30 1.95 1.77
C LEU A 70 -17.43 0.70 1.68
N PHE A 71 -18.06 -0.47 1.62
CA PHE A 71 -17.33 -1.73 1.46
C PHE A 71 -16.59 -1.77 0.13
N TYR A 72 -17.26 -1.39 -0.96
CA TYR A 72 -16.65 -1.36 -2.28
C TYR A 72 -15.61 -0.26 -2.41
N LEU A 73 -15.80 0.87 -1.75
CA LEU A 73 -14.83 1.95 -1.71
C LEU A 73 -13.55 1.48 -1.02
N SER A 74 -13.67 0.75 0.09
CA SER A 74 -12.52 0.16 0.80
C SER A 74 -11.79 -0.83 -0.10
N TRP A 75 -12.50 -1.65 -0.85
CA TRP A 75 -11.92 -2.57 -1.83
C TRP A 75 -11.04 -1.84 -2.82
N PHE A 76 -11.56 -0.77 -3.39
CA PHE A 76 -10.82 0.04 -4.35
C PHE A 76 -9.52 0.55 -3.75
N PHE A 77 -9.59 1.09 -2.53
CA PHE A 77 -8.40 1.62 -1.87
C PHE A 77 -7.41 0.53 -1.47
N TYR A 78 -7.87 -0.66 -1.08
CA TYR A 78 -6.96 -1.78 -0.80
C TYR A 78 -6.17 -2.16 -2.04
N VAL A 79 -6.86 -2.33 -3.17
CA VAL A 79 -6.20 -2.68 -4.43
C VAL A 79 -5.24 -1.57 -4.85
N LEU A 80 -5.67 -0.32 -4.76
CA LEU A 80 -4.83 0.84 -5.09
C LEU A 80 -3.56 0.86 -4.24
N ASN A 81 -3.71 0.67 -2.94
CA ASN A 81 -2.57 0.70 -2.02
C ASN A 81 -1.59 -0.43 -2.27
N ILE A 82 -2.07 -1.65 -2.49
CA ILE A 82 -1.16 -2.77 -2.75
C ILE A 82 -0.40 -2.56 -4.06
N CYS A 83 -1.05 -1.97 -5.06
CA CYS A 83 -0.38 -1.63 -6.32
C CYS A 83 0.70 -0.57 -6.09
N GLU A 84 0.40 0.47 -5.32
CA GLU A 84 1.35 1.53 -5.02
C GLU A 84 2.55 1.00 -4.24
N ILE A 85 2.33 0.15 -3.25
CA ILE A 85 3.41 -0.45 -2.47
C ILE A 85 4.27 -1.34 -3.36
N THR A 86 3.64 -2.11 -4.24
CA THR A 86 4.37 -2.95 -5.19
C THR A 86 5.28 -2.11 -6.08
N ILE A 87 4.77 -0.99 -6.58
CA ILE A 87 5.57 -0.06 -7.39
C ILE A 87 6.75 0.47 -6.58
N ASP A 88 6.51 0.87 -5.33
CA ASP A 88 7.58 1.40 -4.47
C ASP A 88 8.65 0.33 -4.19
N MET A 89 8.24 -0.92 -3.99
CA MET A 89 9.18 -2.03 -3.82
C MET A 89 10.02 -2.26 -5.08
N LEU A 90 9.39 -2.18 -6.25
CA LEU A 90 10.11 -2.31 -7.51
C LEU A 90 11.11 -1.17 -7.70
N LEU A 91 10.73 0.05 -7.31
CA LEU A 91 11.64 1.20 -7.32
C LEU A 91 12.79 1.01 -6.35
N TYR A 92 12.54 0.37 -5.20
CA TYR A 92 13.59 0.04 -4.24
C TYR A 92 14.65 -0.84 -4.90
N PHE A 93 14.24 -1.89 -5.59
CA PHE A 93 15.19 -2.78 -6.28
C PHE A 93 15.96 -2.04 -7.38
N ARG A 94 15.26 -1.22 -8.17
CA ARG A 94 15.91 -0.37 -9.18
C ARG A 94 16.95 0.55 -8.55
N ASN A 95 16.56 1.23 -7.48
CA ASN A 95 17.42 2.21 -6.81
C ASN A 95 18.61 1.54 -6.12
N THR A 96 18.43 0.34 -5.58
CA THR A 96 19.51 -0.44 -5.01
C THR A 96 20.55 -0.75 -6.08
N LYS A 97 20.09 -1.14 -7.27
CA LYS A 97 20.97 -1.41 -8.39
C LYS A 97 21.73 -0.14 -8.84
N LEU A 98 21.03 0.99 -8.89
CA LEU A 98 21.64 2.27 -9.24
C LEU A 98 22.67 2.70 -8.21
N ASP A 99 22.38 2.50 -6.91
CA ASP A 99 23.33 2.79 -5.83
C ASP A 99 24.60 1.97 -5.98
N LYS A 100 24.46 0.68 -6.31
CA LYS A 100 25.60 -0.21 -6.50
C LYS A 100 26.48 0.25 -7.67
N ILE A 101 25.87 0.63 -8.78
CA ILE A 101 26.58 1.13 -9.95
C ILE A 101 27.35 2.41 -9.59
N ARG A 102 26.69 3.32 -8.85
CA ARG A 102 27.28 4.58 -8.45
C ARG A 102 28.48 4.36 -7.52
N ASP A 103 28.35 3.42 -6.58
CA ASP A 103 29.42 3.09 -5.65
C ASP A 103 30.63 2.47 -6.38
N GLU A 104 30.38 1.68 -7.41
CA GLU A 104 31.45 1.10 -8.24
C GLU A 104 32.20 2.15 -9.06
N GLN A 105 31.54 3.25 -9.41
CA GLN A 105 32.15 4.34 -10.18
C GLN A 105 32.97 5.28 -9.31
N ASN A 106 32.78 5.26 -8.01
CA ASN A 106 33.51 6.08 -7.05
C ASN A 106 34.61 5.25 -6.39
#